data_de3b4b95b918f8e4aba995cc67ce88b4
#
_entry.id   de3b4b95b918f8e4aba995cc67ce88b4
#
_cell.length_a   1.000
_cell.length_b   1.000
_cell.length_c   1.000
_cell.angle_alpha   90.00
_cell.angle_beta   90.00
_cell.angle_gamma   90.00
#
_symmetry.space_group_name_H-M   'P 1'
#
loop_
_entity.id
_entity.type
_entity.pdbx_description
1 polymer ?
#
loop_
_entity_poly.entity_id
_entity_poly.type
_entity_poly.pdbx_seq_one_letter_code
_entity_poly.pdbx_strand_id
1 'polypeptide(L)'
;MANICFSHNEDYKYVLQLEHLKLCGYNTYACIPFIATLLRLADIIDFDPKRAPRILFEHLSIRNAVSVQEWKKHLAISAWTFTKKSLIYAAECEHPTTELSVRHFCDLIDNELRNASHVITNLHAGELDDVLGRYKKVQFPLQVDRSRIGAKKNIITNKPLYRYHETAFSLSKNQIIDLLMGTQLYDSPDVALRELVQNSIDACMLRKKVCESYGILYEPRILIYYYQHEGRDYLSVVDNGMGMNQEIIDNYYTNIGCSYYKSNDFLI
;
A
#
# COMPACT_ATOMS: atom_id res chain seq x y z
N MET A 1 31.71 9.91 -10.27
CA MET A 1 31.02 8.60 -10.34
C MET A 1 30.65 8.08 -8.95
N ALA A 2 31.59 7.92 -8.01
CA ALA A 2 31.26 7.39 -6.66
C ALA A 2 30.09 8.12 -5.97
N ASN A 3 30.09 9.45 -5.95
CA ASN A 3 29.00 10.25 -5.33
C ASN A 3 27.64 10.08 -6.02
N ILE A 4 27.61 9.80 -7.32
CA ILE A 4 26.36 9.51 -8.05
C ILE A 4 25.82 8.14 -7.62
N CYS A 5 26.70 7.12 -7.57
CA CYS A 5 26.30 5.79 -7.11
C CYS A 5 25.90 5.79 -5.62
N PHE A 6 26.56 6.59 -4.79
CA PHE A 6 26.22 6.74 -3.38
C PHE A 6 24.84 7.40 -3.19
N SER A 7 24.57 8.45 -3.99
CA SER A 7 23.34 9.25 -3.87
C SER A 7 22.05 8.47 -4.10
N HIS A 8 22.09 7.29 -4.77
CA HIS A 8 20.86 6.54 -5.04
C HIS A 8 20.26 5.90 -3.78
N ASN A 9 21.06 5.69 -2.73
CA ASN A 9 20.60 5.18 -1.42
C ASN A 9 20.29 6.29 -0.40
N GLU A 10 20.60 7.56 -0.74
CA GLU A 10 20.44 8.69 0.17
C GLU A 10 19.11 9.44 -0.07
N ASP A 11 18.74 10.32 0.87
CA ASP A 11 17.63 11.27 0.65
C ASP A 11 17.89 12.10 -0.62
N TYR A 12 16.84 12.39 -1.39
CA TYR A 12 16.96 13.19 -2.62
C TYR A 12 17.61 14.57 -2.41
N LYS A 13 17.55 15.10 -1.18
CA LYS A 13 18.24 16.36 -0.81
C LYS A 13 19.75 16.26 -0.96
N TYR A 14 20.31 15.07 -0.80
CA TYR A 14 21.74 14.85 -1.06
C TYR A 14 22.08 15.10 -2.53
N VAL A 15 21.19 14.75 -3.46
CA VAL A 15 21.37 15.00 -4.89
C VAL A 15 21.47 16.50 -5.18
N LEU A 16 20.71 17.35 -4.47
CA LEU A 16 20.77 18.81 -4.59
C LEU A 16 22.07 19.43 -4.06
N GLN A 17 22.83 18.72 -3.23
CA GLN A 17 24.11 19.17 -2.69
C GLN A 17 25.29 18.83 -3.62
N LEU A 18 25.05 18.00 -4.65
CA LEU A 18 26.09 17.66 -5.63
C LEU A 18 26.43 18.88 -6.50
N GLU A 19 27.66 18.91 -7.02
CA GLU A 19 28.08 19.91 -8.02
C GLU A 19 27.12 19.87 -9.22
N HIS A 20 26.40 20.96 -9.49
CA HIS A 20 25.34 20.96 -10.50
C HIS A 20 25.83 20.81 -11.92
N LEU A 21 27.01 21.39 -12.24
CA LEU A 21 27.66 21.24 -13.53
C LEU A 21 29.12 20.87 -13.35
N LYS A 22 29.56 19.82 -14.00
CA LYS A 22 30.95 19.37 -14.03
C LYS A 22 31.51 19.40 -15.44
N LEU A 23 32.63 20.06 -15.60
CA LEU A 23 33.33 20.04 -16.88
C LEU A 23 33.93 18.66 -17.16
N CYS A 24 33.52 18.03 -18.25
CA CYS A 24 33.91 16.68 -18.65
C CYS A 24 34.77 16.61 -19.90
N GLY A 25 35.00 17.74 -20.57
CA GLY A 25 35.78 17.84 -21.78
C GLY A 25 35.79 19.27 -22.29
N TYR A 26 36.34 19.49 -23.48
CA TYR A 26 36.45 20.82 -24.07
C TYR A 26 35.05 21.44 -24.20
N ASN A 27 34.71 22.38 -23.30
CA ASN A 27 33.40 23.06 -23.26
C ASN A 27 32.16 22.15 -23.10
N THR A 28 32.35 20.93 -22.58
CA THR A 28 31.24 19.97 -22.37
C THR A 28 30.97 19.80 -20.88
N TYR A 29 29.77 20.13 -20.48
CA TYR A 29 29.33 20.04 -19.08
C TYR A 29 28.34 18.88 -18.88
N ALA A 30 28.51 18.11 -17.80
CA ALA A 30 27.56 17.14 -17.32
C ALA A 30 26.79 17.68 -16.09
N CYS A 31 25.48 17.56 -16.10
CA CYS A 31 24.66 17.87 -14.93
C CYS A 31 24.66 16.67 -14.00
N ILE A 32 25.39 16.72 -12.90
CA ILE A 32 25.58 15.62 -11.97
C ILE A 32 24.24 15.28 -11.26
N PRO A 33 23.46 16.23 -10.72
CA PRO A 33 22.15 15.94 -10.13
C PRO A 33 21.18 15.29 -11.12
N PHE A 34 21.19 15.69 -12.40
CA PHE A 34 20.36 15.06 -13.43
C PHE A 34 20.71 13.58 -13.63
N ILE A 35 21.99 13.25 -13.73
CA ILE A 35 22.47 11.88 -13.91
C ILE A 35 22.13 11.04 -12.65
N ALA A 36 22.34 11.60 -11.46
CA ALA A 36 21.99 10.96 -10.20
C ALA A 36 20.46 10.67 -10.11
N THR A 37 19.64 11.64 -10.50
CA THR A 37 18.19 11.50 -10.55
C THR A 37 17.76 10.40 -11.52
N LEU A 38 18.36 10.36 -12.71
CA LEU A 38 18.05 9.29 -13.68
C LEU A 38 18.48 7.91 -13.18
N LEU A 39 19.60 7.80 -12.48
CA LEU A 39 20.05 6.54 -11.89
C LEU A 39 19.03 6.06 -10.82
N ARG A 40 18.59 6.94 -9.94
CA ARG A 40 17.57 6.65 -8.92
C ARG A 40 16.26 6.16 -9.54
N LEU A 41 15.77 6.88 -10.56
CA LEU A 41 14.57 6.50 -11.28
C LEU A 41 14.74 5.18 -12.02
N ALA A 42 15.87 4.96 -12.68
CA ALA A 42 16.14 3.71 -13.39
C ALA A 42 16.14 2.52 -12.42
N ASP A 43 16.74 2.68 -11.24
CA ASP A 43 16.80 1.62 -10.23
C ASP A 43 15.41 1.25 -9.69
N ILE A 44 14.60 2.24 -9.30
CA ILE A 44 13.27 1.97 -8.75
C ILE A 44 12.26 1.50 -9.81
N ILE A 45 12.39 1.93 -11.07
CA ILE A 45 11.48 1.55 -12.16
C ILE A 45 11.85 0.18 -12.76
N ASP A 46 13.10 -0.26 -12.63
CA ASP A 46 13.58 -1.53 -13.19
C ASP A 46 12.98 -2.75 -12.46
N PHE A 47 11.71 -2.96 -12.73
CA PHE A 47 10.93 -4.06 -12.18
C PHE A 47 10.73 -5.14 -13.24
N ASP A 48 11.84 -5.80 -13.61
CA ASP A 48 11.78 -6.90 -14.61
C ASP A 48 11.38 -8.21 -13.92
N PRO A 49 10.24 -8.85 -14.35
CA PRO A 49 9.86 -10.18 -13.89
C PRO A 49 10.96 -11.24 -14.09
N LYS A 50 11.85 -11.05 -15.07
CA LYS A 50 12.98 -11.93 -15.33
C LYS A 50 14.01 -11.95 -14.21
N ARG A 51 14.08 -10.90 -13.35
CA ARG A 51 14.95 -10.87 -12.17
C ARG A 51 14.50 -11.79 -11.04
N ALA A 52 13.21 -12.19 -11.05
CA ALA A 52 12.64 -13.11 -10.07
C ALA A 52 12.02 -14.33 -10.80
N PRO A 53 12.81 -15.19 -11.46
CA PRO A 53 12.29 -16.33 -12.22
C PRO A 53 11.52 -17.27 -11.28
N ARG A 54 10.32 -17.67 -11.69
CA ARG A 54 9.46 -18.58 -10.92
C ARG A 54 10.15 -19.88 -10.54
N ILE A 55 10.97 -20.41 -11.43
CA ILE A 55 11.76 -21.63 -11.22
C ILE A 55 12.71 -21.47 -10.03
N LEU A 56 13.39 -20.33 -9.89
CA LEU A 56 14.26 -20.05 -8.76
C LEU A 56 13.48 -19.93 -7.47
N PHE A 57 12.32 -19.27 -7.49
CA PHE A 57 11.45 -19.15 -6.34
C PHE A 57 11.03 -20.52 -5.77
N GLU A 58 10.63 -21.42 -6.65
CA GLU A 58 10.21 -22.78 -6.30
C GLU A 58 11.40 -23.64 -5.76
N HIS A 59 12.61 -23.45 -6.29
CA HIS A 59 13.81 -24.23 -5.90
C HIS A 59 14.49 -23.71 -4.61
N LEU A 60 14.48 -22.40 -4.38
CA LEU A 60 15.18 -21.79 -3.22
C LEU A 60 14.46 -21.99 -1.89
N SER A 61 13.24 -22.52 -1.90
CA SER A 61 12.44 -22.78 -0.68
C SER A 61 12.44 -21.58 0.29
N ILE A 62 12.23 -20.38 -0.26
CA ILE A 62 12.26 -19.13 0.51
C ILE A 62 11.18 -19.16 1.59
N ARG A 63 11.58 -19.11 2.88
CA ARG A 63 10.66 -19.20 4.02
C ARG A 63 10.35 -17.86 4.68
N ASN A 64 11.20 -16.85 4.46
CA ASN A 64 10.97 -15.51 5.02
C ASN A 64 9.75 -14.87 4.36
N ALA A 65 8.75 -14.51 5.15
CA ALA A 65 7.47 -13.97 4.66
C ALA A 65 7.64 -12.68 3.83
N VAL A 66 8.58 -11.81 4.21
CA VAL A 66 8.87 -10.57 3.47
C VAL A 66 9.46 -10.89 2.10
N SER A 67 10.45 -11.78 2.06
CA SER A 67 11.07 -12.21 0.80
C SER A 67 10.07 -12.90 -0.12
N VAL A 68 9.20 -13.77 0.42
CA VAL A 68 8.12 -14.40 -0.35
C VAL A 68 7.19 -13.36 -0.96
N GLN A 69 6.83 -12.33 -0.19
CA GLN A 69 5.95 -11.25 -0.67
C GLN A 69 6.62 -10.42 -1.76
N GLU A 70 7.91 -10.11 -1.63
CA GLU A 70 8.68 -9.42 -2.66
C GLU A 70 8.72 -10.24 -3.97
N TRP A 71 8.99 -11.54 -3.89
CA TRP A 71 8.97 -12.40 -5.07
C TRP A 71 7.59 -12.45 -5.73
N LYS A 72 6.51 -12.60 -4.95
CA LYS A 72 5.14 -12.59 -5.45
C LYS A 72 4.79 -11.27 -6.15
N LYS A 73 5.24 -10.15 -5.62
CA LYS A 73 5.10 -8.82 -6.21
C LYS A 73 5.75 -8.77 -7.60
N HIS A 74 7.01 -9.23 -7.73
CA HIS A 74 7.71 -9.30 -9.01
C HIS A 74 6.98 -10.20 -10.03
N LEU A 75 6.52 -11.36 -9.58
CA LEU A 75 5.80 -12.31 -10.45
C LEU A 75 4.43 -11.81 -10.90
N ALA A 76 3.79 -10.93 -10.13
CA ALA A 76 2.48 -10.38 -10.46
C ALA A 76 2.54 -9.32 -11.56
N ILE A 77 3.66 -8.59 -11.69
CA ILE A 77 3.82 -7.55 -12.70
C ILE A 77 4.06 -8.21 -14.06
N SER A 78 3.14 -7.99 -14.99
CA SER A 78 3.18 -8.57 -16.33
C SER A 78 3.82 -7.65 -17.37
N ALA A 79 3.69 -6.33 -17.18
CA ALA A 79 4.25 -5.33 -18.08
C ALA A 79 4.32 -3.95 -17.41
N TRP A 80 5.23 -3.11 -17.91
CA TRP A 80 5.24 -1.70 -17.62
C TRP A 80 5.59 -0.89 -18.88
N THR A 81 5.13 0.35 -18.94
CA THR A 81 5.36 1.23 -20.09
C THR A 81 5.57 2.66 -19.60
N PHE A 82 6.68 3.26 -20.02
CA PHE A 82 6.99 4.65 -19.75
C PHE A 82 6.65 5.50 -20.98
N THR A 83 5.81 6.50 -20.79
CA THR A 83 5.44 7.48 -21.81
C THR A 83 5.81 8.88 -21.34
N LYS A 84 5.72 9.88 -22.23
CA LYS A 84 5.94 11.29 -21.84
C LYS A 84 4.97 11.80 -20.75
N LYS A 85 3.82 11.16 -20.58
CA LYS A 85 2.74 11.64 -19.68
C LYS A 85 2.49 10.73 -18.49
N SER A 86 2.82 9.44 -18.60
CA SER A 86 2.50 8.46 -17.57
C SER A 86 3.48 7.30 -17.56
N LEU A 87 3.64 6.71 -16.39
CA LEU A 87 4.23 5.41 -16.17
C LEU A 87 3.09 4.45 -15.84
N ILE A 88 2.88 3.44 -16.66
CA ILE A 88 1.77 2.50 -16.54
C ILE A 88 2.33 1.15 -16.09
N TYR A 89 1.78 0.59 -15.01
CA TYR A 89 2.04 -0.78 -14.60
C TYR A 89 0.82 -1.65 -14.83
N ALA A 90 1.06 -2.87 -15.33
CA ALA A 90 0.04 -3.91 -15.43
C ALA A 90 0.45 -5.08 -14.52
N ALA A 91 -0.46 -5.50 -13.64
CA ALA A 91 -0.24 -6.60 -12.73
C ALA A 91 -1.51 -7.43 -12.54
N GLU A 92 -1.36 -8.75 -12.57
CA GLU A 92 -2.41 -9.72 -12.27
C GLU A 92 -2.09 -10.42 -10.95
N CYS A 93 -2.81 -10.05 -9.89
CA CYS A 93 -2.55 -10.51 -8.54
C CYS A 93 -3.46 -11.68 -8.17
N GLU A 94 -2.87 -12.75 -7.62
CA GLU A 94 -3.62 -13.93 -7.15
C GLU A 94 -4.20 -13.73 -5.75
N HIS A 95 -3.69 -12.75 -4.98
CA HIS A 95 -4.09 -12.47 -3.61
C HIS A 95 -4.13 -10.97 -3.33
N PRO A 96 -5.06 -10.47 -2.49
CA PRO A 96 -5.17 -9.05 -2.15
C PRO A 96 -3.89 -8.45 -1.57
N THR A 97 -3.14 -9.21 -0.75
CA THR A 97 -1.86 -8.74 -0.18
C THR A 97 -0.79 -8.51 -1.24
N THR A 98 -0.79 -9.29 -2.32
CA THR A 98 0.13 -9.07 -3.45
C THR A 98 -0.26 -7.79 -4.19
N GLU A 99 -1.55 -7.56 -4.41
CA GLU A 99 -2.04 -6.31 -5.01
C GLU A 99 -1.68 -5.09 -4.15
N LEU A 100 -1.89 -5.19 -2.84
CA LEU A 100 -1.48 -4.13 -1.89
C LEU A 100 0.02 -3.84 -2.01
N SER A 101 0.87 -4.87 -2.05
CA SER A 101 2.33 -4.69 -2.20
C SER A 101 2.71 -4.03 -3.52
N VAL A 102 2.02 -4.36 -4.62
CA VAL A 102 2.23 -3.72 -5.93
C VAL A 102 1.81 -2.25 -5.87
N ARG A 103 0.67 -1.93 -5.24
CA ARG A 103 0.18 -0.55 -5.09
C ARG A 103 1.10 0.28 -4.22
N HIS A 104 1.55 -0.23 -3.06
CA HIS A 104 2.55 0.44 -2.23
C HIS A 104 3.88 0.67 -2.97
N PHE A 105 4.28 -0.27 -3.83
CA PHE A 105 5.45 -0.07 -4.68
C PHE A 105 5.24 1.08 -5.67
N CYS A 106 4.05 1.21 -6.26
CA CYS A 106 3.70 2.36 -7.09
C CYS A 106 3.74 3.69 -6.30
N ASP A 107 3.38 3.68 -4.99
CA ASP A 107 3.49 4.87 -4.13
C ASP A 107 4.95 5.30 -3.94
N LEU A 108 5.87 4.35 -3.80
CA LEU A 108 7.31 4.64 -3.74
C LEU A 108 7.82 5.27 -5.04
N ILE A 109 7.38 4.74 -6.19
CA ILE A 109 7.71 5.30 -7.49
C ILE A 109 7.12 6.72 -7.64
N ASP A 110 5.87 6.94 -7.25
CA ASP A 110 5.24 8.27 -7.28
C ASP A 110 6.03 9.28 -6.44
N ASN A 111 6.51 8.85 -5.28
CA ASN A 111 7.34 9.70 -4.43
C ASN A 111 8.68 10.04 -5.12
N GLU A 112 9.34 9.05 -5.72
CA GLU A 112 10.62 9.28 -6.41
C GLU A 112 10.45 10.13 -7.67
N LEU A 113 9.34 10.00 -8.42
CA LEU A 113 9.01 10.88 -9.54
C LEU A 113 8.82 12.34 -9.11
N ARG A 114 8.16 12.56 -7.95
CA ARG A 114 8.03 13.91 -7.37
C ARG A 114 9.38 14.47 -6.93
N ASN A 115 10.21 13.64 -6.28
CA ASN A 115 11.56 14.01 -5.89
C ASN A 115 12.42 14.38 -7.11
N ALA A 116 12.34 13.59 -8.18
CA ALA A 116 13.01 13.85 -9.43
C ALA A 116 12.60 15.19 -10.03
N SER A 117 11.30 15.47 -10.08
CA SER A 117 10.76 16.75 -10.56
C SER A 117 11.25 17.91 -9.70
N HIS A 118 11.30 17.73 -8.37
CA HIS A 118 11.80 18.73 -7.44
C HIS A 118 13.30 19.01 -7.66
N VAL A 119 14.13 17.97 -7.82
CA VAL A 119 15.56 18.14 -8.12
C VAL A 119 15.77 18.94 -9.40
N ILE A 120 15.08 18.55 -10.49
CA ILE A 120 15.23 19.21 -11.80
C ILE A 120 14.81 20.69 -11.76
N THR A 121 13.73 20.99 -11.03
CA THR A 121 13.25 22.38 -10.89
C THR A 121 14.23 23.26 -10.11
N ASN A 122 14.96 22.68 -9.15
CA ASN A 122 15.89 23.39 -8.27
C ASN A 122 17.35 23.36 -8.75
N LEU A 123 17.63 22.94 -9.98
CA LEU A 123 18.96 23.03 -10.56
C LEU A 123 19.42 24.50 -10.64
N HIS A 124 20.63 24.78 -10.18
CA HIS A 124 21.23 26.13 -10.23
C HIS A 124 22.72 26.05 -10.39
N ALA A 125 23.27 26.86 -11.29
CA ALA A 125 24.72 26.89 -11.58
C ALA A 125 25.27 28.32 -11.76
N GLY A 126 24.65 29.35 -11.19
CA GLY A 126 25.07 30.75 -11.27
C GLY A 126 25.13 31.22 -12.71
N GLU A 127 26.33 31.71 -13.15
CA GLU A 127 26.54 32.22 -14.49
C GLU A 127 26.34 31.17 -15.61
N LEU A 128 26.37 29.88 -15.26
CA LEU A 128 26.18 28.77 -16.22
C LEU A 128 24.73 28.23 -16.23
N ASP A 129 23.76 28.96 -15.66
CA ASP A 129 22.38 28.52 -15.57
C ASP A 129 21.73 28.26 -16.94
N ASP A 130 22.17 28.96 -17.99
CA ASP A 130 21.73 28.72 -19.38
C ASP A 130 22.07 27.31 -19.86
N VAL A 131 23.19 26.74 -19.42
CA VAL A 131 23.57 25.35 -19.72
C VAL A 131 22.59 24.36 -19.08
N LEU A 132 22.02 24.70 -17.94
CA LEU A 132 21.04 23.89 -17.26
C LEU A 132 19.64 23.97 -17.89
N GLY A 133 19.36 24.97 -18.71
CA GLY A 133 18.03 25.21 -19.30
C GLY A 133 17.46 24.00 -20.03
N ARG A 134 18.32 23.21 -20.71
CA ARG A 134 17.89 21.96 -21.38
C ARG A 134 17.43 20.88 -20.41
N TYR A 135 18.05 20.79 -19.23
CA TYR A 135 17.69 19.80 -18.18
C TYR A 135 16.42 20.22 -17.47
N LYS A 136 16.26 21.52 -17.17
CA LYS A 136 15.05 22.09 -16.54
C LYS A 136 13.75 21.89 -17.38
N LYS A 137 13.90 21.66 -18.70
CA LYS A 137 12.77 21.35 -19.60
C LYS A 137 12.29 19.90 -19.52
N VAL A 138 13.05 19.01 -18.87
CA VAL A 138 12.65 17.60 -18.71
C VAL A 138 11.50 17.52 -17.73
N GLN A 139 10.44 16.86 -18.13
CA GLN A 139 9.26 16.62 -17.30
C GLN A 139 9.12 15.13 -17.04
N PHE A 140 8.91 14.77 -15.79
CA PHE A 140 8.59 13.41 -15.37
C PHE A 140 7.08 13.28 -15.13
N PRO A 141 6.50 12.08 -15.34
CA PRO A 141 5.17 11.79 -14.83
C PRO A 141 5.11 12.03 -13.33
N LEU A 142 3.98 12.54 -12.83
CA LEU A 142 3.83 12.79 -11.38
C LEU A 142 3.35 11.57 -10.61
N GLN A 143 2.79 10.60 -11.30
CA GLN A 143 2.23 9.39 -10.71
C GLN A 143 2.20 8.22 -11.69
N VAL A 144 2.14 7.02 -11.13
CA VAL A 144 1.95 5.76 -11.84
C VAL A 144 0.47 5.55 -12.14
N ASP A 145 0.15 5.17 -13.36
CA ASP A 145 -1.20 4.69 -13.73
C ASP A 145 -1.37 3.24 -13.26
N ARG A 146 -2.30 3.05 -12.33
CA ARG A 146 -2.63 1.77 -11.68
C ARG A 146 -3.88 1.12 -12.25
N SER A 147 -4.46 1.67 -13.32
CA SER A 147 -5.72 1.19 -13.90
C SER A 147 -5.68 -0.27 -14.38
N ARG A 148 -4.45 -0.79 -14.62
CA ARG A 148 -4.21 -2.17 -15.07
C ARG A 148 -3.69 -3.08 -13.96
N ILE A 149 -3.76 -2.66 -12.69
CA ILE A 149 -3.42 -3.48 -11.52
C ILE A 149 -4.71 -4.02 -10.94
N GLY A 150 -4.83 -5.33 -10.80
CA GLY A 150 -6.03 -5.93 -10.24
C GLY A 150 -5.94 -7.43 -10.01
N ALA A 151 -7.05 -7.99 -9.54
CA ALA A 151 -7.20 -9.41 -9.29
C ALA A 151 -7.11 -10.22 -10.58
N LYS A 152 -6.34 -11.30 -10.55
CA LYS A 152 -6.33 -12.31 -11.60
C LYS A 152 -7.73 -12.90 -11.77
N LYS A 153 -8.11 -13.19 -13.02
CA LYS A 153 -9.41 -13.81 -13.32
C LYS A 153 -9.30 -15.32 -13.25
N ASN A 154 -10.35 -15.94 -12.70
CA ASN A 154 -10.50 -17.38 -12.76
C ASN A 154 -10.70 -17.82 -14.23
N ILE A 155 -9.94 -18.81 -14.67
CA ILE A 155 -9.90 -19.27 -16.06
C ILE A 155 -11.26 -19.81 -16.52
N ILE A 156 -12.03 -20.44 -15.63
CA ILE A 156 -13.30 -21.09 -15.95
C ILE A 156 -14.45 -20.09 -15.92
N THR A 157 -14.52 -19.27 -14.88
CA THR A 157 -15.67 -18.37 -14.63
C THR A 157 -15.49 -16.96 -15.18
N ASN A 158 -14.27 -16.61 -15.61
CA ASN A 158 -13.84 -15.27 -16.03
C ASN A 158 -14.14 -14.16 -15.00
N LYS A 159 -14.41 -14.55 -13.74
CA LYS A 159 -14.61 -13.61 -12.62
C LYS A 159 -13.31 -13.35 -11.91
N PRO A 160 -13.10 -12.14 -11.34
CA PRO A 160 -11.92 -11.86 -10.53
C PRO A 160 -11.89 -12.78 -9.31
N LEU A 161 -10.69 -13.21 -8.89
CA LEU A 161 -10.49 -14.12 -7.76
C LEU A 161 -10.92 -13.47 -6.43
N TYR A 162 -10.84 -12.13 -6.35
CA TYR A 162 -11.24 -11.34 -5.17
C TYR A 162 -11.66 -9.92 -5.59
N ARG A 163 -12.27 -9.19 -4.68
CA ARG A 163 -12.40 -7.73 -4.77
C ARG A 163 -11.35 -7.07 -3.88
N TYR A 164 -10.59 -6.15 -4.46
CA TYR A 164 -9.63 -5.36 -3.71
C TYR A 164 -10.33 -4.16 -3.07
N HIS A 165 -10.11 -4.00 -1.77
CA HIS A 165 -10.45 -2.80 -1.03
C HIS A 165 -9.21 -2.39 -0.23
N GLU A 166 -8.85 -1.12 -0.31
CA GLU A 166 -7.74 -0.57 0.45
C GLU A 166 -8.24 -0.18 1.84
N THR A 167 -8.39 -1.21 2.69
CA THR A 167 -8.84 -1.04 4.06
C THR A 167 -7.63 -1.12 4.99
N ALA A 168 -7.41 -0.10 5.80
CA ALA A 168 -6.32 -0.03 6.78
C ALA A 168 -6.87 0.39 8.14
N PHE A 169 -6.30 -0.20 9.22
CA PHE A 169 -6.60 0.28 10.56
C PHE A 169 -6.05 1.70 10.74
N SER A 170 -6.89 2.60 11.21
CA SER A 170 -6.53 3.98 11.52
C SER A 170 -6.91 4.34 12.95
N LEU A 171 -6.21 5.30 13.52
CA LEU A 171 -6.52 5.85 14.84
C LEU A 171 -7.21 7.20 14.65
N SER A 172 -8.40 7.35 15.21
CA SER A 172 -9.06 8.66 15.27
C SER A 172 -8.22 9.64 16.10
N LYS A 173 -7.86 10.80 15.53
CA LYS A 173 -7.01 11.80 16.21
C LYS A 173 -7.59 12.26 17.55
N ASN A 174 -8.89 12.40 17.65
CA ASN A 174 -9.55 12.85 18.90
C ASN A 174 -9.50 11.78 19.98
N GLN A 175 -9.48 10.52 19.61
CA GLN A 175 -9.47 9.39 20.53
C GLN A 175 -8.07 8.94 20.92
N ILE A 176 -7.02 9.29 20.15
CA ILE A 176 -5.63 9.16 20.59
C ILE A 176 -5.40 9.99 21.86
N ILE A 177 -5.96 11.18 21.92
CA ILE A 177 -5.85 12.07 23.10
C ILE A 177 -6.56 11.43 24.29
N ASP A 178 -7.76 10.89 24.11
CA ASP A 178 -8.52 10.20 25.17
C ASP A 178 -7.83 8.90 25.61
N LEU A 179 -7.22 8.16 24.67
CA LEU A 179 -6.42 6.94 24.95
C LEU A 179 -5.11 7.25 25.70
N LEU A 180 -4.43 8.37 25.35
CA LEU A 180 -3.19 8.80 26.00
C LEU A 180 -3.45 9.47 27.35
N MET A 181 -4.61 10.11 27.53
CA MET A 181 -5.02 10.74 28.79
C MET A 181 -5.83 9.79 29.70
N GLY A 182 -6.43 8.75 29.15
CA GLY A 182 -7.10 7.67 29.86
C GLY A 182 -6.16 6.50 30.16
N THR A 183 -5.97 6.17 31.41
CA THR A 183 -5.02 5.18 31.95
C THR A 183 -5.33 3.71 31.59
N GLN A 184 -6.04 3.42 30.49
CA GLN A 184 -6.42 2.07 30.12
C GLN A 184 -6.10 1.75 28.64
N LEU A 185 -4.83 1.61 28.32
CA LEU A 185 -4.40 0.68 27.30
C LEU A 185 -4.67 -0.74 27.82
N TYR A 186 -5.34 -1.54 27.02
CA TYR A 186 -5.76 -2.91 27.33
C TYR A 186 -4.62 -3.75 27.95
N ASP A 187 -4.69 -3.99 29.24
CA ASP A 187 -3.66 -4.74 29.98
C ASP A 187 -3.71 -6.26 29.75
N SER A 188 -4.72 -6.78 29.02
CA SER A 188 -4.95 -8.21 28.86
C SER A 188 -5.50 -8.59 27.48
N PRO A 189 -5.05 -9.72 26.87
CA PRO A 189 -5.62 -10.28 25.65
C PRO A 189 -7.11 -10.58 25.73
N ASP A 190 -7.64 -10.79 26.95
CA ASP A 190 -9.07 -11.08 27.20
C ASP A 190 -9.98 -9.94 26.73
N VAL A 191 -9.46 -8.71 26.71
CA VAL A 191 -10.22 -7.55 26.25
C VAL A 191 -10.49 -7.65 24.74
N ALA A 192 -9.53 -8.09 23.95
CA ALA A 192 -9.73 -8.28 22.51
C ALA A 192 -10.82 -9.32 22.22
N LEU A 193 -10.84 -10.42 22.96
CA LEU A 193 -11.91 -11.42 22.85
C LEU A 193 -13.27 -10.84 23.27
N ARG A 194 -13.31 -10.07 24.35
CA ARG A 194 -14.53 -9.40 24.82
C ARG A 194 -15.10 -8.48 23.75
N GLU A 195 -14.26 -7.65 23.11
CA GLU A 195 -14.69 -6.74 22.03
C GLU A 195 -15.24 -7.49 20.82
N LEU A 196 -14.58 -8.60 20.41
CA LEU A 196 -15.08 -9.44 19.31
C LEU A 196 -16.46 -10.05 19.64
N VAL A 197 -16.61 -10.60 20.85
CA VAL A 197 -17.89 -11.19 21.29
C VAL A 197 -18.96 -10.11 21.44
N GLN A 198 -18.63 -8.93 21.96
CA GLN A 198 -19.57 -7.82 22.09
C GLN A 198 -20.06 -7.35 20.72
N ASN A 199 -19.18 -7.17 19.75
CA ASN A 199 -19.55 -6.81 18.38
C ASN A 199 -20.50 -7.85 17.76
N SER A 200 -20.25 -9.14 18.00
CA SER A 200 -21.12 -10.23 17.54
C SER A 200 -22.49 -10.20 18.21
N ILE A 201 -22.56 -9.90 19.52
CA ILE A 201 -23.81 -9.73 20.27
C ILE A 201 -24.61 -8.57 19.68
N ASP A 202 -23.99 -7.40 19.49
CA ASP A 202 -24.65 -6.21 18.99
C ASP A 202 -25.19 -6.43 17.57
N ALA A 203 -24.42 -7.10 16.69
CA ALA A 203 -24.86 -7.48 15.34
C ALA A 203 -26.07 -8.43 15.36
N CYS A 204 -26.07 -9.41 16.26
CA CYS A 204 -27.19 -10.35 16.44
C CYS A 204 -28.44 -9.65 17.01
N MET A 205 -28.26 -8.77 17.98
CA MET A 205 -29.38 -8.01 18.58
C MET A 205 -30.04 -7.07 17.57
N LEU A 206 -29.24 -6.40 16.75
CA LEU A 206 -29.75 -5.56 15.66
C LEU A 206 -30.56 -6.41 14.67
N ARG A 207 -30.00 -7.53 14.20
CA ARG A 207 -30.70 -8.43 13.29
C ARG A 207 -32.01 -8.93 13.88
N LYS A 208 -32.02 -9.29 15.17
CA LYS A 208 -33.21 -9.72 15.86
C LYS A 208 -34.31 -8.67 15.79
N LYS A 209 -34.01 -7.41 16.14
CA LYS A 209 -34.97 -6.29 16.05
C LYS A 209 -35.53 -6.10 14.65
N VAL A 210 -34.62 -6.15 13.63
CA VAL A 210 -35.05 -6.04 12.23
C VAL A 210 -35.97 -7.20 11.84
N CYS A 211 -35.62 -8.43 12.16
CA CYS A 211 -36.46 -9.61 11.87
C CYS A 211 -37.80 -9.53 12.56
N GLU A 212 -37.85 -9.12 13.83
CA GLU A 212 -39.08 -8.91 14.59
C GLU A 212 -40.01 -7.89 13.91
N SER A 213 -39.47 -6.79 13.40
CA SER A 213 -40.25 -5.76 12.69
C SER A 213 -40.89 -6.27 11.39
N TYR A 214 -40.29 -7.30 10.77
CA TYR A 214 -40.82 -7.95 9.57
C TYR A 214 -41.56 -9.24 9.85
N GLY A 215 -41.78 -9.62 11.13
CA GLY A 215 -42.44 -10.88 11.51
C GLY A 215 -41.63 -12.14 11.15
N ILE A 216 -40.33 -12.04 11.00
CA ILE A 216 -39.43 -13.13 10.64
C ILE A 216 -38.87 -13.76 11.91
N LEU A 217 -38.98 -15.09 12.04
CA LEU A 217 -38.34 -15.83 13.12
C LEU A 217 -36.83 -15.83 12.92
N TYR A 218 -36.09 -15.39 13.93
CA TYR A 218 -34.63 -15.35 13.93
C TYR A 218 -34.09 -15.80 15.29
N GLU A 219 -33.12 -16.71 15.27
CA GLU A 219 -32.42 -17.20 16.45
C GLU A 219 -30.96 -16.71 16.40
N PRO A 220 -30.54 -15.85 17.35
CA PRO A 220 -29.15 -15.40 17.43
C PRO A 220 -28.21 -16.57 17.73
N ARG A 221 -27.07 -16.62 16.99
CA ARG A 221 -26.07 -17.65 17.20
C ARG A 221 -24.69 -17.04 17.10
N ILE A 222 -23.84 -17.31 18.10
CA ILE A 222 -22.42 -16.94 18.13
C ILE A 222 -21.63 -18.21 18.41
N LEU A 223 -20.63 -18.49 17.59
CA LEU A 223 -19.77 -19.65 17.69
C LEU A 223 -18.34 -19.19 17.88
N ILE A 224 -17.62 -19.79 18.81
CA ILE A 224 -16.22 -19.50 19.09
C ILE A 224 -15.43 -20.76 18.83
N TYR A 225 -14.43 -20.68 17.95
CA TYR A 225 -13.55 -21.77 17.58
C TYR A 225 -12.11 -21.43 17.91
N TYR A 226 -11.40 -22.41 18.48
CA TYR A 226 -9.96 -22.41 18.55
C TYR A 226 -9.42 -23.52 17.66
N TYR A 227 -8.43 -23.18 16.81
CA TYR A 227 -7.80 -24.16 15.93
C TYR A 227 -6.38 -23.74 15.57
N GLN A 228 -5.58 -24.71 15.12
CA GLN A 228 -4.24 -24.45 14.60
C GLN A 228 -4.23 -24.64 13.09
N HIS A 229 -3.58 -23.70 12.38
CA HIS A 229 -3.37 -23.77 10.96
C HIS A 229 -1.96 -23.27 10.63
N GLU A 230 -1.20 -24.04 9.85
CA GLU A 230 0.18 -23.72 9.46
C GLU A 230 1.11 -23.35 10.65
N GLY A 231 0.94 -24.02 11.79
CA GLY A 231 1.76 -23.80 13.00
C GLY A 231 1.44 -22.50 13.76
N ARG A 232 0.30 -21.88 13.47
CA ARG A 232 -0.23 -20.71 14.19
C ARG A 232 -1.54 -21.06 14.86
N ASP A 233 -1.76 -20.45 16.02
CA ASP A 233 -3.01 -20.53 16.75
C ASP A 233 -4.01 -19.49 16.27
N TYR A 234 -5.25 -19.90 16.09
CA TYR A 234 -6.36 -19.04 15.69
C TYR A 234 -7.51 -19.15 16.66
N LEU A 235 -8.08 -17.99 17.00
CA LEU A 235 -9.35 -17.86 17.67
C LEU A 235 -10.33 -17.21 16.69
N SER A 236 -11.44 -17.89 16.39
CA SER A 236 -12.44 -17.40 15.46
C SER A 236 -13.76 -17.20 16.19
N VAL A 237 -14.35 -16.02 16.04
CA VAL A 237 -15.71 -15.70 16.51
C VAL A 237 -16.58 -15.51 15.27
N VAL A 238 -17.64 -16.30 15.18
CA VAL A 238 -18.57 -16.30 14.03
C VAL A 238 -19.97 -16.06 14.53
N ASP A 239 -20.66 -15.10 13.96
CA ASP A 239 -22.05 -14.78 14.28
C ASP A 239 -22.95 -14.89 13.03
N ASN A 240 -24.25 -14.94 13.26
CA ASN A 240 -25.27 -14.86 12.24
C ASN A 240 -26.01 -13.50 12.28
N GLY A 241 -25.37 -12.45 12.80
CA GLY A 241 -25.92 -11.09 12.91
C GLY A 241 -26.11 -10.37 11.57
N MET A 242 -26.25 -9.04 11.62
CA MET A 242 -26.45 -8.20 10.42
C MET A 242 -25.24 -8.16 9.49
N GLY A 243 -24.04 -8.42 10.01
CA GLY A 243 -22.79 -8.22 9.29
C GLY A 243 -22.45 -6.73 9.09
N MET A 244 -21.44 -6.47 8.31
CA MET A 244 -20.97 -5.12 7.97
C MET A 244 -20.83 -4.97 6.46
N ASN A 245 -21.30 -3.84 5.92
CA ASN A 245 -20.99 -3.45 4.55
C ASN A 245 -19.60 -2.79 4.50
N GLN A 246 -19.11 -2.48 3.29
CA GLN A 246 -17.79 -1.90 3.12
C GLN A 246 -17.66 -0.54 3.80
N GLU A 247 -18.68 0.27 3.77
CA GLU A 247 -18.69 1.60 4.40
C GLU A 247 -18.55 1.52 5.93
N ILE A 248 -19.24 0.56 6.56
CA ILE A 248 -19.12 0.31 8.00
C ILE A 248 -17.71 -0.18 8.34
N ILE A 249 -17.13 -1.04 7.50
CA ILE A 249 -15.77 -1.52 7.70
C ILE A 249 -14.78 -0.36 7.63
N ASP A 250 -14.83 0.45 6.59
CA ASP A 250 -13.84 1.51 6.32
C ASP A 250 -13.95 2.68 7.31
N ASN A 251 -15.17 3.06 7.71
CA ASN A 251 -15.39 4.25 8.53
C ASN A 251 -15.45 3.98 10.04
N TYR A 252 -15.79 2.75 10.45
CA TYR A 252 -16.01 2.42 11.87
C TYR A 252 -15.16 1.24 12.34
N TYR A 253 -15.23 0.09 11.67
CA TYR A 253 -14.56 -1.12 12.16
C TYR A 253 -13.03 -1.02 12.16
N THR A 254 -12.44 -0.37 11.15
CA THR A 254 -11.00 -0.16 11.05
C THR A 254 -10.51 1.13 11.69
N ASN A 255 -11.42 1.96 12.21
CA ASN A 255 -11.10 3.17 12.96
C ASN A 255 -11.15 2.89 14.46
N ILE A 256 -9.97 2.72 15.08
CA ILE A 256 -9.85 2.43 16.51
C ILE A 256 -10.53 3.53 17.32
N GLY A 257 -11.45 3.10 18.21
CA GLY A 257 -12.23 3.97 19.07
C GLY A 257 -13.54 4.49 18.44
N CYS A 258 -13.83 4.22 17.18
CA CYS A 258 -15.12 4.52 16.57
C CYS A 258 -16.11 3.37 16.78
N SER A 259 -17.37 3.69 17.03
CA SER A 259 -18.45 2.71 17.13
C SER A 259 -19.57 3.08 16.17
N TYR A 260 -19.91 2.18 15.26
CA TYR A 260 -21.03 2.36 14.34
C TYR A 260 -22.35 2.56 15.08
N TYR A 261 -22.62 1.76 16.11
CA TYR A 261 -23.86 1.82 16.91
C TYR A 261 -24.04 3.11 17.73
N LYS A 262 -22.97 3.90 17.90
CA LYS A 262 -22.99 5.22 18.56
C LYS A 262 -22.93 6.38 17.58
N SER A 263 -22.87 6.09 16.27
CA SER A 263 -22.75 7.12 15.24
C SER A 263 -24.12 7.69 14.85
N ASN A 264 -24.11 8.88 14.27
CA ASN A 264 -25.31 9.48 13.69
C ASN A 264 -25.82 8.66 12.50
N ASP A 265 -24.93 7.96 11.77
CA ASP A 265 -25.28 7.13 10.61
C ASP A 265 -26.11 5.89 11.02
N PHE A 266 -26.03 5.46 12.27
CA PHE A 266 -26.87 4.38 12.81
C PHE A 266 -28.24 4.87 13.29
N LEU A 267 -28.34 6.15 13.67
CA LEU A 267 -29.57 6.73 14.26
C LEU A 267 -30.59 7.22 13.22
N ILE A 268 -30.20 7.22 11.94
CA ILE A 268 -31.06 7.59 10.79
C ILE A 268 -31.74 6.34 10.23
#